data_416e6f15c1bf7a2496445d2e3baf054b
#
_entry.id   416e6f15c1bf7a2496445d2e3baf054b
#
_cell.length_a   1.000
_cell.length_b   1.000
_cell.length_c   1.000
_cell.angle_alpha   90.00
_cell.angle_beta   90.00
_cell.angle_gamma   90.00
#
_symmetry.space_group_name_H-M   'P 1'
#
loop_
_entity.id
_entity.type
_entity.pdbx_description
1 polymer ?
#
loop_
_entity_poly.entity_id
_entity_poly.type
_entity_poly.pdbx_seq_one_letter_code
_entity_poly.pdbx_strand_id
1 'polypeptide(L)'
;MSQAISGHEPTEQEIGVKPAPEAKSEKRARAGDTRSVKVDIAKLDYLLDMVGEMVIAQSMIRHDPEIEKVSTPRLLRNFSQLESIAERIQKTAMSMRVVPVRVLFQKMARLVRDLSRKHRKQVDFETSGDDTELDRNIVEELSDPLMHMVRNAIDHGIEAPEARRAAGKNPAAKLLCSPA
;
A
#
# COMPACT_ATOMS: atom_id res chain seq x y z
N MET A 1 -51.28 -6.30 -86.16
CA MET A 1 -49.89 -6.61 -86.51
C MET A 1 -48.99 -6.23 -85.38
N SER A 2 -48.43 -7.25 -84.81
CA SER A 2 -47.02 -7.40 -84.35
C SER A 2 -46.64 -6.59 -83.14
N GLN A 3 -46.13 -7.14 -82.17
CA GLN A 3 -45.33 -8.16 -81.61
C GLN A 3 -44.92 -7.78 -80.15
N ALA A 4 -45.01 -8.70 -79.28
CA ALA A 4 -44.54 -8.70 -77.93
C ALA A 4 -43.02 -8.54 -77.84
N ILE A 5 -42.51 -7.87 -76.82
CA ILE A 5 -41.18 -8.14 -76.27
C ILE A 5 -41.26 -8.12 -74.76
N SER A 6 -40.96 -9.29 -74.24
CA SER A 6 -40.67 -9.65 -72.85
C SER A 6 -39.62 -8.72 -72.22
N GLY A 7 -39.89 -8.18 -71.10
CA GLY A 7 -38.90 -7.49 -70.26
C GLY A 7 -38.80 -8.15 -68.92
N HIS A 8 -37.68 -8.74 -68.72
CA HIS A 8 -37.19 -9.50 -67.60
C HIS A 8 -37.02 -8.58 -66.38
N GLU A 9 -37.64 -8.92 -65.23
CA GLU A 9 -37.35 -8.33 -63.94
C GLU A 9 -36.01 -8.85 -63.40
N PRO A 10 -35.14 -7.98 -62.91
CA PRO A 10 -34.00 -8.44 -62.11
C PRO A 10 -34.34 -8.46 -60.64
N THR A 11 -34.20 -9.59 -60.09
CA THR A 11 -34.20 -9.96 -58.66
C THR A 11 -33.41 -8.98 -57.80
N GLU A 12 -34.06 -8.43 -56.79
CA GLU A 12 -33.38 -7.73 -55.68
C GLU A 12 -32.47 -8.69 -54.93
N GLN A 13 -31.17 -8.49 -55.06
CA GLN A 13 -30.17 -9.08 -54.19
C GLN A 13 -30.13 -8.28 -52.89
N GLU A 14 -30.56 -8.89 -51.79
CA GLU A 14 -30.31 -8.46 -50.43
C GLU A 14 -28.83 -8.26 -50.21
N ILE A 15 -28.41 -7.01 -50.11
CA ILE A 15 -27.08 -6.62 -49.64
C ILE A 15 -27.08 -6.73 -48.10
N GLY A 16 -26.58 -7.86 -47.60
CA GLY A 16 -26.33 -8.04 -46.19
C GLY A 16 -25.32 -7.04 -45.68
N VAL A 17 -25.84 -6.02 -44.97
CA VAL A 17 -25.02 -5.08 -44.21
C VAL A 17 -24.45 -5.81 -42.99
N LYS A 18 -23.18 -6.19 -43.08
CA LYS A 18 -22.40 -6.59 -41.89
C LYS A 18 -22.33 -5.42 -40.91
N PRO A 19 -22.70 -5.60 -39.67
CA PRO A 19 -22.42 -4.58 -38.66
C PRO A 19 -20.90 -4.42 -38.47
N ALA A 20 -20.44 -3.18 -38.49
CA ALA A 20 -19.07 -2.82 -38.21
C ALA A 20 -18.67 -3.28 -36.78
N PRO A 21 -17.42 -3.69 -36.54
CA PRO A 21 -16.98 -4.07 -35.22
C PRO A 21 -16.98 -2.84 -34.32
N GLU A 22 -17.72 -2.94 -33.23
CA GLU A 22 -17.69 -1.99 -32.13
C GLU A 22 -16.25 -1.75 -31.70
N ALA A 23 -15.82 -0.51 -31.81
CA ALA A 23 -14.55 -0.05 -31.26
C ALA A 23 -14.58 -0.26 -29.75
N LYS A 24 -13.97 -1.34 -29.29
CA LYS A 24 -13.60 -1.50 -27.90
C LYS A 24 -12.70 -0.32 -27.53
N SER A 25 -13.28 0.64 -26.85
CA SER A 25 -12.58 1.68 -26.13
C SER A 25 -11.63 1.00 -25.14
N GLU A 26 -10.41 0.73 -25.59
CA GLU A 26 -9.30 0.40 -24.71
C GLU A 26 -9.05 1.62 -23.81
N LYS A 27 -9.70 1.63 -22.66
CA LYS A 27 -9.19 2.35 -21.50
C LYS A 27 -7.81 1.74 -21.18
N ARG A 28 -6.80 2.21 -21.89
CA ARG A 28 -5.43 2.13 -21.42
C ARG A 28 -5.36 2.88 -20.08
N ALA A 29 -5.66 2.16 -19.01
CA ALA A 29 -5.17 2.52 -17.70
C ALA A 29 -3.65 2.66 -17.87
N ARG A 30 -3.16 3.88 -17.77
CA ARG A 30 -1.75 4.17 -17.55
C ARG A 30 -1.40 3.53 -16.21
N ALA A 31 -1.09 2.24 -16.22
CA ALA A 31 -0.32 1.62 -15.19
C ALA A 31 1.01 2.36 -15.22
N GLY A 32 1.22 3.26 -14.28
CA GLY A 32 2.52 3.83 -14.04
C GLY A 32 3.48 2.66 -13.86
N ASP A 33 4.48 2.61 -14.72
CA ASP A 33 5.56 1.63 -14.68
C ASP A 33 6.34 1.86 -13.37
N THR A 34 5.81 1.37 -12.28
CA THR A 34 6.46 1.34 -10.98
C THR A 34 7.52 0.24 -11.06
N ARG A 35 8.67 0.61 -11.62
CA ARG A 35 9.87 -0.23 -11.57
C ARG A 35 10.24 -0.41 -10.11
N SER A 36 9.78 -1.51 -9.50
CA SER A 36 10.21 -1.86 -8.16
C SER A 36 11.64 -2.40 -8.23
N VAL A 37 12.56 -1.75 -7.56
CA VAL A 37 13.92 -2.22 -7.37
C VAL A 37 13.96 -3.00 -6.06
N LYS A 38 14.39 -4.26 -6.11
CA LYS A 38 14.65 -5.05 -4.90
C LYS A 38 15.92 -4.50 -4.24
N VAL A 39 15.77 -3.84 -3.12
CA VAL A 39 16.87 -3.41 -2.26
C VAL A 39 17.01 -4.41 -1.13
N ASP A 40 18.25 -4.83 -0.85
CA ASP A 40 18.58 -5.66 0.30
C ASP A 40 18.42 -4.81 1.59
N ILE A 41 17.55 -5.24 2.48
CA ILE A 41 17.21 -4.53 3.71
C ILE A 41 18.43 -4.36 4.60
N ALA A 42 19.27 -5.39 4.72
CA ALA A 42 20.48 -5.32 5.52
C ALA A 42 21.44 -4.21 5.05
N LYS A 43 21.47 -3.96 3.74
CA LYS A 43 22.27 -2.85 3.18
C LYS A 43 21.67 -1.50 3.49
N LEU A 44 20.35 -1.42 3.55
CA LEU A 44 19.65 -0.19 3.90
C LEU A 44 19.82 0.13 5.38
N ASP A 45 19.73 -0.87 6.25
CA ASP A 45 19.99 -0.74 7.70
C ASP A 45 21.43 -0.26 7.93
N TYR A 46 22.40 -0.90 7.28
CA TYR A 46 23.80 -0.48 7.35
C TYR A 46 24.02 0.96 6.88
N LEU A 47 23.33 1.38 5.81
CA LEU A 47 23.39 2.77 5.34
C LEU A 47 22.83 3.74 6.39
N LEU A 48 21.72 3.40 7.05
CA LEU A 48 21.13 4.23 8.10
C LEU A 48 22.04 4.34 9.32
N ASP A 49 22.69 3.25 9.71
CA ASP A 49 23.65 3.23 10.82
C ASP A 49 24.84 4.15 10.50
N MET A 50 25.41 4.05 9.29
CA MET A 50 26.52 4.93 8.88
C MET A 50 26.12 6.40 8.82
N VAL A 51 24.89 6.72 8.39
CA VAL A 51 24.38 8.09 8.40
C VAL A 51 24.23 8.56 9.84
N GLY A 52 23.76 7.71 10.76
CA GLY A 52 23.69 8.01 12.19
C GLY A 52 25.06 8.33 12.79
N GLU A 53 26.06 7.49 12.50
CA GLU A 53 27.45 7.73 12.94
C GLU A 53 28.02 9.04 12.37
N MET A 54 27.73 9.35 11.12
CA MET A 54 28.14 10.61 10.48
C MET A 54 27.52 11.82 11.20
N VAL A 55 26.24 11.78 11.57
CA VAL A 55 25.57 12.86 12.32
C VAL A 55 26.19 13.04 13.69
N ILE A 56 26.52 11.95 14.40
CA ILE A 56 27.21 11.99 15.69
C ILE A 56 28.59 12.63 15.54
N ALA A 57 29.39 12.18 14.55
CA ALA A 57 30.73 12.73 14.30
C ALA A 57 30.68 14.23 13.98
N GLN A 58 29.73 14.66 13.17
CA GLN A 58 29.50 16.08 12.88
C GLN A 58 29.17 16.88 14.14
N SER A 59 28.29 16.35 15.00
CA SER A 59 27.91 16.98 16.26
C SER A 59 29.12 17.13 17.18
N MET A 60 29.97 16.11 17.27
CA MET A 60 31.21 16.16 18.06
C MET A 60 32.16 17.23 17.56
N ILE A 61 32.39 17.32 16.25
CA ILE A 61 33.25 18.35 15.66
C ILE A 61 32.67 19.76 15.91
N ARG A 62 31.37 19.94 15.75
CA ARG A 62 30.72 21.24 15.93
C ARG A 62 30.82 21.76 17.36
N HIS A 63 30.78 20.87 18.35
CA HIS A 63 30.83 21.19 19.77
C HIS A 63 32.24 21.05 20.37
N ASP A 64 33.27 20.86 19.53
CA ASP A 64 34.64 20.81 20.00
C ASP A 64 35.06 22.21 20.44
N PRO A 65 35.58 22.40 21.70
CA PRO A 65 35.97 23.69 22.24
C PRO A 65 37.09 24.37 21.44
N GLU A 66 37.93 23.61 20.74
CA GLU A 66 38.98 24.18 19.91
C GLU A 66 38.42 24.71 18.57
N ILE A 67 37.47 24.00 18.01
CA ILE A 67 36.76 24.43 16.79
C ILE A 67 35.92 25.67 17.10
N GLU A 68 35.24 25.71 18.24
CA GLU A 68 34.45 26.87 18.65
C GLU A 68 35.28 28.15 18.75
N LYS A 69 36.50 28.07 19.26
CA LYS A 69 37.44 29.22 19.41
C LYS A 69 37.91 29.77 18.05
N VAL A 70 38.02 28.92 17.01
CA VAL A 70 38.49 29.32 15.68
C VAL A 70 37.38 29.45 14.65
N SER A 71 36.14 29.34 15.08
CA SER A 71 34.96 29.35 14.19
C SER A 71 34.82 30.69 13.48
N THR A 72 35.04 30.67 12.18
CA THR A 72 34.73 31.80 11.31
C THR A 72 33.28 31.70 10.80
N PRO A 73 32.64 32.82 10.39
CA PRO A 73 31.31 32.76 9.77
C PRO A 73 31.22 31.86 8.54
N ARG A 74 32.33 31.65 7.84
CA ARG A 74 32.43 30.73 6.70
C ARG A 74 32.40 29.29 7.18
N LEU A 75 33.11 28.94 8.24
CA LEU A 75 33.16 27.59 8.81
C LEU A 75 31.79 27.20 9.34
N LEU A 76 31.11 28.08 10.07
CA LEU A 76 29.76 27.85 10.56
C LEU A 76 28.74 27.59 9.43
N ARG A 77 28.82 28.36 8.33
CA ARG A 77 27.98 28.10 7.15
C ARG A 77 28.25 26.72 6.53
N ASN A 78 29.54 26.33 6.44
CA ASN A 78 29.90 25.02 5.90
C ASN A 78 29.37 23.87 6.77
N PHE A 79 29.40 24.01 8.11
CA PHE A 79 28.82 23.04 9.03
C PHE A 79 27.29 22.94 8.86
N SER A 80 26.60 24.08 8.79
CA SER A 80 25.14 24.06 8.57
C SER A 80 24.75 23.44 7.21
N GLN A 81 25.57 23.65 6.18
CA GLN A 81 25.35 22.99 4.90
C GLN A 81 25.57 21.48 4.99
N LEU A 82 26.61 21.03 5.68
CA LEU A 82 26.88 19.61 5.90
C LEU A 82 25.76 18.93 6.69
N GLU A 83 25.27 19.58 7.76
CA GLU A 83 24.13 19.14 8.54
C GLU A 83 22.87 18.96 7.68
N SER A 84 22.54 19.95 6.85
CA SER A 84 21.42 19.88 5.92
C SER A 84 21.54 18.74 4.90
N ILE A 85 22.76 18.46 4.42
CA ILE A 85 23.01 17.33 3.51
C ILE A 85 22.79 16.00 4.25
N ALA A 86 23.32 15.86 5.47
CA ALA A 86 23.16 14.65 6.28
C ALA A 86 21.69 14.36 6.59
N GLU A 87 20.92 15.37 7.00
CA GLU A 87 19.48 15.24 7.24
C GLU A 87 18.73 14.79 5.98
N ARG A 88 19.07 15.34 4.82
CA ARG A 88 18.46 14.95 3.55
C ARG A 88 18.77 13.50 3.18
N ILE A 89 20.02 13.06 3.38
CA ILE A 89 20.42 11.66 3.14
C ILE A 89 19.64 10.75 4.10
N GLN A 90 19.58 11.08 5.38
CA GLN A 90 18.85 10.32 6.38
C GLN A 90 17.36 10.19 6.01
N LYS A 91 16.71 11.31 5.67
CA LYS A 91 15.31 11.32 5.25
C LYS A 91 15.08 10.46 4.01
N THR A 92 15.99 10.53 3.02
CA THR A 92 15.91 9.74 1.80
C THR A 92 16.11 8.24 2.09
N ALA A 93 17.08 7.89 2.93
CA ALA A 93 17.30 6.50 3.33
C ALA A 93 16.11 5.92 4.11
N MET A 94 15.53 6.70 5.04
CA MET A 94 14.32 6.32 5.76
C MET A 94 13.11 6.13 4.81
N SER A 95 12.93 6.98 3.80
CA SER A 95 11.83 6.83 2.84
C SER A 95 11.92 5.56 1.98
N MET A 96 13.10 4.96 1.86
CA MET A 96 13.28 3.69 1.15
C MET A 96 12.85 2.47 1.98
N ARG A 97 12.65 2.65 3.30
CA ARG A 97 12.34 1.59 4.24
C ARG A 97 10.85 1.46 4.55
N VAL A 98 10.04 2.43 4.13
CA VAL A 98 8.61 2.41 4.39
C VAL A 98 7.89 1.39 3.51
N VAL A 99 6.89 0.76 4.08
CA VAL A 99 6.01 -0.20 3.40
C VAL A 99 4.55 0.13 3.70
N PRO A 100 3.63 -0.10 2.76
CA PRO A 100 2.22 0.15 3.00
C PRO A 100 1.66 -0.85 4.02
N VAL A 101 0.85 -0.35 4.95
CA VAL A 101 0.16 -1.14 5.99
C VAL A 101 -0.76 -2.21 5.39
N ARG A 102 -1.18 -2.02 4.15
CA ARG A 102 -1.99 -2.99 3.38
C ARG A 102 -1.47 -4.44 3.49
N VAL A 103 -0.14 -4.63 3.49
CA VAL A 103 0.46 -5.97 3.61
C VAL A 103 0.10 -6.63 4.94
N LEU A 104 0.09 -5.87 6.02
CA LEU A 104 -0.31 -6.32 7.36
C LEU A 104 -1.81 -6.62 7.41
N PHE A 105 -2.63 -5.72 6.88
CA PHE A 105 -4.09 -5.91 6.83
C PHE A 105 -4.51 -7.12 6.01
N GLN A 106 -3.81 -7.44 4.94
CA GLN A 106 -4.05 -8.67 4.18
C GLN A 106 -3.76 -9.94 4.98
N LYS A 107 -2.71 -9.94 5.82
CA LYS A 107 -2.42 -11.06 6.73
C LYS A 107 -3.54 -11.20 7.78
N MET A 108 -3.99 -10.08 8.35
CA MET A 108 -5.09 -10.05 9.32
C MET A 108 -6.40 -10.55 8.69
N ALA A 109 -6.74 -10.12 7.48
CA ALA A 109 -7.95 -10.57 6.78
C ALA A 109 -7.96 -12.09 6.54
N ARG A 110 -6.80 -12.68 6.23
CA ARG A 110 -6.66 -14.14 6.11
C ARG A 110 -6.92 -14.83 7.45
N LEU A 111 -6.29 -14.33 8.53
CA LEU A 111 -6.49 -14.87 9.88
C LEU A 111 -7.97 -14.79 10.31
N VAL A 112 -8.62 -13.64 10.11
CA VAL A 112 -10.05 -13.45 10.41
C VAL A 112 -10.89 -14.50 9.69
N ARG A 113 -10.65 -14.71 8.40
CA ARG A 113 -11.38 -15.69 7.59
C ARG A 113 -11.19 -17.12 8.12
N ASP A 114 -9.97 -17.49 8.46
CA ASP A 114 -9.64 -18.83 8.94
C ASP A 114 -10.26 -19.10 10.32
N LEU A 115 -10.14 -18.13 11.24
CA LEU A 115 -10.73 -18.25 12.58
C LEU A 115 -12.25 -18.20 12.54
N SER A 116 -12.86 -17.34 11.72
CA SER A 116 -14.32 -17.27 11.53
C SER A 116 -14.88 -18.61 11.08
N ARG A 117 -14.23 -19.28 10.12
CA ARG A 117 -14.60 -20.62 9.67
C ARG A 117 -14.44 -21.67 10.79
N LYS A 118 -13.31 -21.65 11.49
CA LYS A 118 -13.00 -22.59 12.57
C LYS A 118 -14.02 -22.51 13.72
N HIS A 119 -14.37 -21.28 14.12
CA HIS A 119 -15.29 -21.04 15.24
C HIS A 119 -16.75 -20.87 14.81
N ARG A 120 -17.08 -21.04 13.52
CA ARG A 120 -18.43 -20.87 12.95
C ARG A 120 -19.05 -19.51 13.30
N LYS A 121 -18.22 -18.46 13.36
CA LYS A 121 -18.63 -17.08 13.61
C LYS A 121 -18.69 -16.30 12.29
N GLN A 122 -19.60 -15.33 12.20
CA GLN A 122 -19.70 -14.43 11.05
C GLN A 122 -19.02 -13.11 11.41
N VAL A 123 -17.96 -12.74 10.69
CA VAL A 123 -17.18 -11.53 10.95
C VAL A 123 -16.96 -10.78 9.65
N ASP A 124 -17.40 -9.52 9.60
CA ASP A 124 -17.09 -8.57 8.56
C ASP A 124 -15.84 -7.79 8.99
N PHE A 125 -14.75 -8.01 8.28
CA PHE A 125 -13.48 -7.33 8.53
C PHE A 125 -13.33 -6.17 7.56
N GLU A 126 -13.35 -4.96 8.10
CA GLU A 126 -13.18 -3.72 7.35
C GLU A 126 -11.84 -3.09 7.70
N THR A 127 -11.11 -2.61 6.68
CA THR A 127 -9.85 -1.87 6.86
C THR A 127 -9.99 -0.47 6.29
N SER A 128 -9.32 0.49 6.91
CA SER A 128 -9.18 1.84 6.38
C SER A 128 -7.75 2.32 6.51
N GLY A 129 -7.31 3.20 5.62
CA GLY A 129 -5.94 3.71 5.62
C GLY A 129 -4.90 2.72 5.07
N ASP A 130 -5.29 1.84 4.19
CA ASP A 130 -4.44 0.80 3.59
C ASP A 130 -3.16 1.33 2.94
N ASP A 131 -3.18 2.58 2.45
CA ASP A 131 -2.06 3.24 1.79
C ASP A 131 -1.13 3.99 2.76
N THR A 132 -1.41 3.92 4.08
CA THR A 132 -0.51 4.49 5.08
C THR A 132 0.82 3.75 5.03
N GLU A 133 1.89 4.53 4.92
CA GLU A 133 3.25 4.00 4.89
C GLU A 133 3.84 4.03 6.29
N LEU A 134 4.38 2.90 6.74
CA LEU A 134 5.09 2.76 8.01
C LEU A 134 6.48 2.16 7.78
N ASP A 135 7.39 2.43 8.71
CA ASP A 135 8.67 1.75 8.73
C ASP A 135 8.47 0.23 8.81
N ARG A 136 9.21 -0.49 8.00
CA ARG A 136 9.10 -1.94 7.89
C ARG A 136 9.27 -2.66 9.22
N ASN A 137 10.23 -2.24 10.05
CA ASN A 137 10.46 -2.86 11.35
C ASN A 137 9.24 -2.69 12.25
N ILE A 138 8.62 -1.51 12.23
CA ILE A 138 7.38 -1.25 12.97
C ILE A 138 6.28 -2.20 12.50
N VAL A 139 6.13 -2.38 11.18
CA VAL A 139 5.12 -3.30 10.62
C VAL A 139 5.40 -4.75 11.02
N GLU A 140 6.68 -5.16 11.05
CA GLU A 140 7.08 -6.51 11.47
C GLU A 140 6.86 -6.70 12.96
N GLU A 141 7.25 -5.76 13.82
CA GLU A 141 7.03 -5.81 15.28
C GLU A 141 5.56 -5.78 15.66
N LEU A 142 4.73 -5.00 14.96
CA LEU A 142 3.29 -4.92 15.22
C LEU A 142 2.53 -6.15 14.70
N SER A 143 3.10 -6.92 13.80
CA SER A 143 2.40 -8.05 13.16
C SER A 143 1.88 -9.05 14.20
N ASP A 144 2.72 -9.53 15.09
CA ASP A 144 2.36 -10.56 16.08
C ASP A 144 1.37 -10.05 17.14
N PRO A 145 1.58 -8.87 17.78
CA PRO A 145 0.59 -8.29 18.68
C PRO A 145 -0.78 -8.10 18.05
N LEU A 146 -0.85 -7.56 16.83
CA LEU A 146 -2.11 -7.32 16.15
C LEU A 146 -2.81 -8.64 15.76
N MET A 147 -2.07 -9.63 15.29
CA MET A 147 -2.61 -10.97 15.01
C MET A 147 -3.17 -11.62 16.29
N HIS A 148 -2.52 -11.40 17.43
CA HIS A 148 -3.00 -11.88 18.73
C HIS A 148 -4.28 -11.13 19.16
N MET A 149 -4.35 -9.81 18.97
CA MET A 149 -5.55 -9.02 19.26
C MET A 149 -6.74 -9.47 18.40
N VAL A 150 -6.53 -9.69 17.11
CA VAL A 150 -7.56 -10.22 16.20
C VAL A 150 -8.05 -11.59 16.66
N ARG A 151 -7.13 -12.47 17.06
CA ARG A 151 -7.48 -13.78 17.59
C ARG A 151 -8.34 -13.66 18.85
N ASN A 152 -7.93 -12.85 19.80
CA ASN A 152 -8.69 -12.63 21.05
C ASN A 152 -10.07 -12.03 20.77
N ALA A 153 -10.17 -11.08 19.84
CA ALA A 153 -11.45 -10.50 19.45
C ALA A 153 -12.40 -11.57 18.88
N ILE A 154 -11.90 -12.47 18.04
CA ILE A 154 -12.73 -13.53 17.44
C ILE A 154 -13.05 -14.62 18.47
N ASP A 155 -12.07 -15.07 19.26
CA ASP A 155 -12.26 -16.18 20.19
C ASP A 155 -13.21 -15.80 21.33
N HIS A 156 -13.01 -14.64 21.93
CA HIS A 156 -13.68 -14.22 23.16
C HIS A 156 -14.54 -12.96 23.00
N GLY A 157 -14.27 -12.10 22.03
CA GLY A 157 -15.01 -10.83 21.87
C GLY A 157 -16.26 -10.95 21.02
N ILE A 158 -16.32 -11.89 20.08
CA ILE A 158 -17.45 -12.05 19.17
C ILE A 158 -18.30 -13.24 19.59
N GLU A 159 -19.61 -12.98 19.79
CA GLU A 159 -20.61 -13.99 20.12
C GLU A 159 -20.94 -14.86 18.87
N ALA A 160 -21.46 -16.08 19.10
CA ALA A 160 -21.96 -16.93 18.02
C ALA A 160 -23.16 -16.27 17.32
N PRO A 161 -23.36 -16.52 16.00
CA PRO A 161 -24.43 -15.88 15.23
C PRO A 161 -25.82 -16.07 15.81
N GLU A 162 -26.10 -17.24 16.44
CA GLU A 162 -27.35 -17.56 17.09
C GLU A 162 -27.57 -16.68 18.32
N ALA A 163 -26.57 -16.54 19.18
CA ALA A 163 -26.62 -15.69 20.36
C ALA A 163 -26.82 -14.21 19.99
N ARG A 164 -26.17 -13.75 18.91
CA ARG A 164 -26.34 -12.38 18.39
C ARG A 164 -27.78 -12.14 17.90
N ARG A 165 -28.36 -13.09 17.15
CA ARG A 165 -29.78 -13.01 16.73
C ARG A 165 -30.73 -12.97 17.90
N ALA A 166 -30.50 -13.81 18.90
CA ALA A 166 -31.33 -13.83 20.10
C ALA A 166 -31.27 -12.50 20.88
N ALA A 167 -30.14 -11.80 20.82
CA ALA A 167 -29.94 -10.47 21.40
C ALA A 167 -30.39 -9.31 20.49
N GLY A 168 -31.01 -9.58 19.33
CA GLY A 168 -31.44 -8.55 18.36
C GLY A 168 -30.28 -7.87 17.61
N LYS A 169 -29.08 -8.45 17.64
CA LYS A 169 -27.89 -7.93 16.95
C LYS A 169 -27.77 -8.53 15.53
N ASN A 170 -27.03 -7.83 14.66
CA ASN A 170 -26.66 -8.40 13.36
C ASN A 170 -25.86 -9.70 13.58
N PRO A 171 -26.21 -10.81 12.90
CA PRO A 171 -25.46 -12.08 12.98
C PRO A 171 -23.96 -11.94 12.66
N ALA A 172 -23.62 -11.08 11.71
CA ALA A 172 -22.25 -10.72 11.40
C ALA A 172 -21.74 -9.60 12.34
N ALA A 173 -20.63 -9.87 13.02
CA ALA A 173 -19.96 -8.87 13.82
C ALA A 173 -19.01 -8.05 12.94
N LYS A 174 -18.94 -6.73 13.16
CA LYS A 174 -17.96 -5.89 12.48
C LYS A 174 -16.66 -5.82 13.28
N LEU A 175 -15.55 -6.06 12.60
CA LEU A 175 -14.20 -5.85 13.11
C LEU A 175 -13.53 -4.80 12.23
N LEU A 176 -13.30 -3.62 12.78
CA LEU A 176 -12.67 -2.51 12.08
C LEU A 176 -11.21 -2.38 12.49
N CYS A 177 -10.32 -2.24 11.50
CA CYS A 177 -8.91 -1.94 11.70
C CYS A 177 -8.53 -0.67 10.94
N SER A 178 -7.99 0.31 11.66
CA SER A 178 -7.57 1.59 11.10
C SER A 178 -6.27 2.02 11.75
N PRO A 179 -5.27 2.53 11.00
CA PRO A 179 -4.20 3.30 11.59
C PRO A 179 -4.83 4.60 12.12
N ALA A 180 -4.59 4.90 13.38
CA ALA A 180 -5.10 6.11 14.01
C ALA A 180 -4.36 7.35 13.49
#